data_077549100a37872e1063d5f4e16e1bbb
#
_entry.id   077549100a37872e1063d5f4e16e1bbb
#
_cell.length_a   1.000
_cell.length_b   1.000
_cell.length_c   1.000
_cell.angle_alpha   90.00
_cell.angle_beta   90.00
_cell.angle_gamma   90.00
#
_symmetry.space_group_name_H-M   'P 1'
#
loop_
_entity.id
_entity.type
_entity.pdbx_description
1 polymer ?
#
loop_
_entity_poly.entity_id
_entity_poly.type
_entity_poly.pdbx_seq_one_letter_code
_entity_poly.pdbx_strand_id
1 'polypeptide(L)'
;QLFKQNNLRSPITVPITYSDDSERAVKEGGLKFPLILKSSSGSQTGVGVIIMESMKSLHPTVQMLSFLKPYVDLLVQEYIKIDYDIRVLVVNGEVLASMRRNVMDDDIRSNASLGAKTESIELTDLEKETAIKVAELVDGDLVGVDLLPAKDREKEQPYILEVNATPGLGGIEEVTKDKSVTQEILKIYMNRENWK
;
A
#
# COMPACT_ATOMS: atom_id res chain seq x y z
N GLN A 1 8.14 11.03 3.50
CA GLN A 1 8.37 12.13 4.46
C GLN A 1 7.09 12.52 5.21
N LEU A 2 5.96 12.68 4.51
CA LEU A 2 4.67 13.10 5.11
C LEU A 2 4.26 12.22 6.30
N PHE A 3 4.26 10.90 6.14
CA PHE A 3 3.87 9.97 7.21
C PHE A 3 4.81 10.04 8.41
N LYS A 4 6.12 10.06 8.15
CA LYS A 4 7.12 10.15 9.23
C LYS A 4 7.00 11.46 10.03
N GLN A 5 6.72 12.59 9.38
CA GLN A 5 6.50 13.88 10.05
C GLN A 5 5.26 13.88 10.94
N ASN A 6 4.30 13.00 10.66
CA ASN A 6 3.06 12.85 11.42
C ASN A 6 3.07 11.63 12.37
N ASN A 7 4.25 11.09 12.69
CA ASN A 7 4.42 9.92 13.57
C ASN A 7 3.66 8.67 13.11
N LEU A 8 3.51 8.51 11.80
CA LEU A 8 2.91 7.34 11.18
C LEU A 8 3.99 6.40 10.64
N ARG A 9 3.80 5.10 10.81
CA ARG A 9 4.75 4.07 10.36
C ARG A 9 4.56 3.79 8.87
N SER A 10 5.65 3.73 8.15
CA SER A 10 5.69 3.23 6.76
C SER A 10 7.00 2.49 6.54
N PRO A 11 7.07 1.51 5.62
CA PRO A 11 8.31 0.87 5.26
C PRO A 11 9.33 1.91 4.77
N ILE A 12 10.59 1.76 5.15
CA ILE A 12 11.66 2.63 4.65
C ILE A 12 11.69 2.51 3.13
N THR A 13 11.55 3.64 2.44
CA THR A 13 11.47 3.69 0.98
C THR A 13 12.43 4.75 0.45
N VAL A 14 13.29 4.36 -0.51
CA VAL A 14 14.30 5.22 -1.10
C VAL A 14 14.15 5.19 -2.63
N PRO A 15 14.09 6.35 -3.30
CA PRO A 15 14.07 6.40 -4.75
C PRO A 15 15.45 6.06 -5.32
N ILE A 16 15.46 5.40 -6.48
CA ILE A 16 16.64 5.18 -7.32
C ILE A 16 16.40 5.92 -8.63
N THR A 17 17.23 6.91 -8.90
CA THR A 17 17.16 7.72 -10.12
C THR A 17 18.03 7.14 -11.22
N TYR A 18 19.19 6.58 -10.85
CA TYR A 18 20.16 5.97 -11.77
C TYR A 18 20.59 4.60 -11.27
N SER A 19 20.98 3.73 -12.19
CA SER A 19 21.43 2.37 -11.85
C SER A 19 22.56 2.33 -10.81
N ASP A 20 23.47 3.29 -10.89
CA ASP A 20 24.65 3.38 -10.02
C ASP A 20 24.29 3.85 -8.59
N ASP A 21 23.08 4.36 -8.39
CA ASP A 21 22.60 4.81 -7.07
C ASP A 21 22.10 3.66 -6.18
N SER A 22 21.96 2.46 -6.69
CA SER A 22 21.35 1.34 -5.96
C SER A 22 22.09 0.98 -4.67
N GLU A 23 23.44 0.95 -4.69
CA GLU A 23 24.23 0.67 -3.51
C GLU A 23 24.15 1.81 -2.49
N ARG A 24 24.22 3.05 -2.95
CA ARG A 24 24.07 4.24 -2.12
C ARG A 24 22.69 4.27 -1.46
N ALA A 25 21.62 4.03 -2.23
CA ALA A 25 20.24 4.01 -1.72
C ALA A 25 20.04 2.99 -0.60
N VAL A 26 20.60 1.78 -0.75
CA VAL A 26 20.52 0.74 0.29
C VAL A 26 21.31 1.15 1.52
N LYS A 27 22.54 1.64 1.36
CA LYS A 27 23.45 1.99 2.47
C LYS A 27 22.96 3.22 3.24
N GLU A 28 22.68 4.32 2.55
CA GLU A 28 22.24 5.57 3.17
C GLU A 28 20.81 5.49 3.70
N GLY A 29 19.95 4.68 3.06
CA GLY A 29 18.60 4.39 3.54
C GLY A 29 18.57 3.46 4.77
N GLY A 30 19.69 2.85 5.14
CA GLY A 30 19.75 1.87 6.23
C GLY A 30 18.96 0.59 5.93
N LEU A 31 18.75 0.27 4.65
CA LEU A 31 17.98 -0.86 4.20
C LEU A 31 18.75 -2.18 4.36
N LYS A 32 18.02 -3.26 4.60
CA LYS A 32 18.56 -4.63 4.74
C LYS A 32 17.81 -5.60 3.84
N PHE A 33 18.52 -6.48 3.17
CA PHE A 33 17.93 -7.54 2.36
C PHE A 33 17.17 -8.58 3.20
N PRO A 34 16.08 -9.16 2.65
CA PRO A 34 15.51 -8.89 1.34
C PRO A 34 14.83 -7.51 1.24
N LEU A 35 14.73 -6.97 0.03
CA LEU A 35 14.13 -5.67 -0.27
C LEU A 35 13.06 -5.79 -1.36
N ILE A 36 12.16 -4.84 -1.42
CA ILE A 36 11.22 -4.68 -2.52
C ILE A 36 11.78 -3.66 -3.52
N LEU A 37 11.87 -4.04 -4.79
CA LEU A 37 12.06 -3.13 -5.92
C LEU A 37 10.72 -2.92 -6.60
N LYS A 38 10.29 -1.68 -6.76
CA LYS A 38 9.04 -1.34 -7.44
C LYS A 38 9.13 -0.05 -8.23
N SER A 39 8.23 0.12 -9.21
CA SER A 39 8.06 1.40 -9.90
C SER A 39 7.32 2.40 -9.01
N SER A 40 7.71 3.69 -9.08
CA SER A 40 7.01 4.77 -8.38
C SER A 40 5.65 5.07 -9.00
N SER A 41 5.54 4.93 -10.32
CA SER A 41 4.27 4.98 -11.04
C SER A 41 3.58 3.62 -10.90
N GLY A 42 2.79 3.46 -9.82
CA GLY A 42 2.14 2.20 -9.50
C GLY A 42 1.25 1.69 -10.62
N SER A 43 1.41 0.42 -11.01
CA SER A 43 0.34 -0.26 -11.72
C SER A 43 -0.71 -0.66 -10.67
N GLN A 44 -1.97 -0.31 -10.89
CA GLN A 44 -3.09 -0.77 -10.05
C GLN A 44 -3.17 -2.30 -9.93
N THR A 45 -2.39 -3.01 -10.73
CA THR A 45 -2.38 -4.47 -10.84
C THR A 45 -1.24 -5.15 -10.07
N GLY A 46 -0.37 -4.39 -9.36
CA GLY A 46 0.80 -4.96 -8.66
C GLY A 46 1.92 -5.48 -9.60
N VAL A 47 1.80 -5.24 -10.91
CA VAL A 47 2.87 -5.54 -11.87
C VAL A 47 4.05 -4.60 -11.59
N GLY A 48 5.27 -5.14 -11.55
CA GLY A 48 6.49 -4.36 -11.31
C GLY A 48 6.93 -4.30 -9.84
N VAL A 49 6.46 -5.21 -9.00
CA VAL A 49 6.96 -5.43 -7.63
C VAL A 49 7.81 -6.70 -7.62
N ILE A 50 9.06 -6.59 -7.18
CA ILE A 50 10.03 -7.70 -7.20
C ILE A 50 10.78 -7.75 -5.86
N ILE A 51 10.95 -8.96 -5.29
CA ILE A 51 11.87 -9.15 -4.15
C ILE A 51 13.31 -9.21 -4.64
N MET A 52 14.16 -8.46 -3.98
CA MET A 52 15.61 -8.47 -4.15
C MET A 52 16.27 -9.10 -2.93
N GLU A 53 16.95 -10.20 -3.12
CA GLU A 53 17.57 -10.96 -2.04
C GLU A 53 18.98 -10.46 -1.70
N SER A 54 19.59 -9.72 -2.60
CA SER A 54 20.96 -9.24 -2.45
C SER A 54 21.29 -8.09 -3.39
N MET A 55 22.40 -7.41 -3.16
CA MET A 55 22.93 -6.42 -4.09
C MET A 55 23.26 -7.03 -5.46
N LYS A 56 23.67 -8.32 -5.49
CA LYS A 56 23.97 -9.05 -6.74
C LYS A 56 22.73 -9.22 -7.64
N SER A 57 21.52 -9.25 -7.07
CA SER A 57 20.28 -9.26 -7.84
C SER A 57 19.75 -7.85 -8.09
N LEU A 58 19.83 -6.95 -7.11
CA LEU A 58 19.29 -5.59 -7.22
C LEU A 58 19.97 -4.78 -8.33
N HIS A 59 21.30 -4.66 -8.29
CA HIS A 59 22.04 -3.79 -9.21
C HIS A 59 21.81 -4.12 -10.70
N PRO A 60 22.00 -5.38 -11.16
CA PRO A 60 21.75 -5.70 -12.58
C PRO A 60 20.27 -5.60 -12.98
N THR A 61 19.33 -5.84 -12.05
CA THR A 61 17.89 -5.66 -12.32
C THR A 61 17.57 -4.18 -12.55
N VAL A 62 18.10 -3.28 -11.73
CA VAL A 62 17.93 -1.83 -11.92
C VAL A 62 18.56 -1.38 -13.23
N GLN A 63 19.77 -1.87 -13.58
CA GLN A 63 20.41 -1.56 -14.86
C GLN A 63 19.56 -2.01 -16.06
N MET A 64 19.04 -3.24 -16.03
CA MET A 64 18.18 -3.77 -17.09
C MET A 64 16.89 -2.96 -17.24
N LEU A 65 16.22 -2.63 -16.14
CA LEU A 65 14.99 -1.82 -16.16
C LEU A 65 15.26 -0.41 -16.70
N SER A 66 16.35 0.23 -16.28
CA SER A 66 16.75 1.55 -16.76
C SER A 66 17.11 1.53 -18.25
N PHE A 67 17.69 0.45 -18.74
CA PHE A 67 17.99 0.28 -20.17
C PHE A 67 16.71 0.13 -21.00
N LEU A 68 15.76 -0.70 -20.54
CA LEU A 68 14.49 -0.94 -21.23
C LEU A 68 13.54 0.26 -21.18
N LYS A 69 13.57 1.01 -20.08
CA LYS A 69 12.72 2.18 -19.87
C LYS A 69 13.53 3.29 -19.18
N PRO A 70 14.25 4.13 -19.95
CA PRO A 70 15.23 5.09 -19.42
C PRO A 70 14.70 6.10 -18.40
N TYR A 71 13.40 6.33 -18.34
CA TYR A 71 12.74 7.29 -17.42
C TYR A 71 11.82 6.61 -16.41
N VAL A 72 12.11 5.34 -16.06
CA VAL A 72 11.36 4.70 -14.99
C VAL A 72 11.90 5.15 -13.63
N ASP A 73 11.02 5.73 -12.83
CA ASP A 73 11.33 6.02 -11.43
C ASP A 73 11.17 4.73 -10.62
N LEU A 74 12.25 4.25 -10.05
CA LEU A 74 12.29 3.05 -9.22
C LEU A 74 12.39 3.41 -7.74
N LEU A 75 11.76 2.59 -6.92
CA LEU A 75 11.82 2.66 -5.47
C LEU A 75 12.38 1.35 -4.92
N VAL A 76 13.32 1.45 -3.99
CA VAL A 76 13.71 0.34 -3.13
C VAL A 76 13.06 0.54 -1.78
N GLN A 77 12.38 -0.49 -1.30
CA GLN A 77 11.61 -0.43 -0.06
C GLN A 77 11.97 -1.60 0.85
N GLU A 78 11.96 -1.33 2.16
CA GLU A 78 12.05 -2.35 3.20
C GLU A 78 10.99 -3.43 2.98
N TYR A 79 11.41 -4.70 3.01
CA TYR A 79 10.50 -5.83 2.96
C TYR A 79 9.99 -6.17 4.35
N ILE A 80 8.69 -6.04 4.54
CA ILE A 80 7.99 -6.46 5.76
C ILE A 80 7.24 -7.74 5.45
N LYS A 81 7.66 -8.83 6.10
CA LYS A 81 7.00 -10.12 5.92
C LYS A 81 5.63 -10.09 6.59
N ILE A 82 4.60 -10.40 5.81
CA ILE A 82 3.19 -10.47 6.23
C ILE A 82 2.53 -11.70 5.63
N ASP A 83 1.44 -12.13 6.22
CA ASP A 83 0.57 -13.19 5.69
C ASP A 83 -0.61 -12.59 4.88
N TYR A 84 -0.96 -11.36 5.16
CA TYR A 84 -2.00 -10.58 4.47
C TYR A 84 -1.75 -9.10 4.64
N ASP A 85 -2.30 -8.29 3.75
CA ASP A 85 -2.45 -6.85 3.93
C ASP A 85 -3.92 -6.48 4.15
N ILE A 86 -4.15 -5.23 4.55
CA ILE A 86 -5.48 -4.71 4.84
C ILE A 86 -5.75 -3.53 3.92
N ARG A 87 -6.80 -3.62 3.09
CA ARG A 87 -7.36 -2.48 2.36
C ARG A 87 -8.47 -1.85 3.19
N VAL A 88 -8.31 -0.58 3.53
CA VAL A 88 -9.33 0.23 4.20
C VAL A 88 -9.86 1.27 3.22
N LEU A 89 -11.16 1.33 3.06
CA LEU A 89 -11.83 2.36 2.27
C LEU A 89 -12.32 3.46 3.20
N VAL A 90 -11.76 4.66 3.05
CA VAL A 90 -12.16 5.85 3.80
C VAL A 90 -12.93 6.77 2.88
N VAL A 91 -14.09 7.23 3.34
CA VAL A 91 -14.97 8.15 2.61
C VAL A 91 -15.38 9.27 3.53
N ASN A 92 -15.14 10.51 3.14
CA ASN A 92 -15.47 11.71 3.92
C ASN A 92 -14.98 11.65 5.38
N GLY A 93 -13.76 11.12 5.59
CA GLY A 93 -13.14 11.02 6.91
C GLY A 93 -13.64 9.86 7.78
N GLU A 94 -14.45 8.95 7.25
CA GLU A 94 -14.95 7.78 7.97
C GLU A 94 -14.57 6.47 7.24
N VAL A 95 -14.32 5.41 8.01
CA VAL A 95 -14.11 4.08 7.44
C VAL A 95 -15.43 3.51 6.97
N LEU A 96 -15.57 3.33 5.67
CA LEU A 96 -16.77 2.75 5.08
C LEU A 96 -16.72 1.21 5.02
N ALA A 97 -15.58 0.66 4.64
CA ALA A 97 -15.39 -0.79 4.51
C ALA A 97 -13.92 -1.18 4.64
N SER A 98 -13.66 -2.45 4.95
CA SER A 98 -12.32 -3.01 5.01
C SER A 98 -12.29 -4.46 4.53
N MET A 99 -11.16 -4.87 3.97
CA MET A 99 -10.89 -6.25 3.60
C MET A 99 -9.43 -6.60 3.86
N ARG A 100 -9.17 -7.85 4.16
CA ARG A 100 -7.82 -8.41 4.08
C ARG A 100 -7.62 -9.10 2.74
N ARG A 101 -6.40 -9.03 2.22
CA ARG A 101 -5.97 -9.71 1.01
C ARG A 101 -4.82 -10.63 1.38
N ASN A 102 -5.03 -11.93 1.26
CA ASN A 102 -4.03 -12.91 1.66
C ASN A 102 -2.89 -12.93 0.63
N VAL A 103 -1.64 -13.02 1.14
CA VAL A 103 -0.47 -13.27 0.29
C VAL A 103 -0.60 -14.67 -0.30
N MET A 104 -0.26 -14.84 -1.57
CA MET A 104 -0.29 -16.14 -2.23
C MET A 104 0.98 -16.94 -1.90
N ASP A 105 0.87 -18.27 -1.85
CA ASP A 105 2.01 -19.13 -1.49
C ASP A 105 3.23 -18.94 -2.42
N ASP A 106 2.98 -18.66 -3.70
CA ASP A 106 4.01 -18.52 -4.74
C ASP A 106 4.26 -17.05 -5.14
N ASP A 107 3.64 -16.07 -4.46
CA ASP A 107 3.80 -14.65 -4.77
C ASP A 107 3.75 -13.81 -3.49
N ILE A 108 4.62 -12.83 -3.39
CA ILE A 108 4.65 -11.88 -2.26
C ILE A 108 3.56 -10.82 -2.31
N ARG A 109 2.86 -10.75 -3.43
CA ARG A 109 1.82 -9.74 -3.68
C ARG A 109 0.48 -10.24 -3.17
N SER A 110 -0.26 -9.35 -2.53
CA SER A 110 -1.61 -9.60 -2.00
C SER A 110 -2.71 -8.95 -2.85
N ASN A 111 -2.41 -8.59 -4.11
CA ASN A 111 -3.36 -7.88 -4.96
C ASN A 111 -4.53 -8.78 -5.40
N ALA A 112 -5.76 -8.37 -5.08
CA ALA A 112 -6.97 -9.05 -5.51
C ALA A 112 -7.06 -9.20 -7.05
N SER A 113 -6.54 -8.24 -7.82
CA SER A 113 -6.47 -8.31 -9.29
C SER A 113 -5.58 -9.44 -9.82
N LEU A 114 -4.70 -10.01 -8.99
CA LEU A 114 -3.85 -11.16 -9.29
C LEU A 114 -4.44 -12.48 -8.77
N GLY A 115 -5.66 -12.48 -8.22
CA GLY A 115 -6.33 -13.67 -7.70
C GLY A 115 -6.08 -13.93 -6.21
N ALA A 116 -5.52 -12.97 -5.47
CA ALA A 116 -5.38 -13.09 -4.03
C ALA A 116 -6.78 -13.22 -3.38
N LYS A 117 -6.91 -14.17 -2.46
CA LYS A 117 -8.15 -14.37 -1.72
C LYS A 117 -8.43 -13.20 -0.80
N THR A 118 -9.61 -12.62 -0.93
CA THR A 118 -10.11 -11.52 -0.11
C THR A 118 -11.09 -12.02 0.93
N GLU A 119 -11.02 -11.45 2.13
CA GLU A 119 -11.93 -11.77 3.24
C GLU A 119 -12.26 -10.48 4.00
N SER A 120 -13.44 -10.43 4.63
CA SER A 120 -13.76 -9.34 5.54
C SER A 120 -12.83 -9.36 6.75
N ILE A 121 -12.49 -8.20 7.27
CA ILE A 121 -11.67 -8.06 8.47
C ILE A 121 -12.26 -6.99 9.38
N GLU A 122 -12.27 -7.26 10.68
CA GLU A 122 -12.54 -6.24 11.67
C GLU A 122 -11.23 -5.49 11.98
N LEU A 123 -11.29 -4.17 11.85
CA LEU A 123 -10.16 -3.30 12.12
C LEU A 123 -10.03 -3.04 13.62
N THR A 124 -8.79 -2.98 14.10
CA THR A 124 -8.51 -2.42 15.42
C THR A 124 -8.70 -0.89 15.42
N ASP A 125 -8.78 -0.28 16.58
CA ASP A 125 -8.89 1.17 16.70
C ASP A 125 -7.64 1.86 16.10
N LEU A 126 -6.45 1.32 16.31
CA LEU A 126 -5.20 1.83 15.74
C LEU A 126 -5.18 1.80 14.20
N GLU A 127 -5.75 0.76 13.60
CA GLU A 127 -5.85 0.65 12.14
C GLU A 127 -6.86 1.64 11.57
N LYS A 128 -8.03 1.82 12.23
CA LYS A 128 -9.04 2.82 11.86
C LYS A 128 -8.49 4.24 11.95
N GLU A 129 -7.92 4.60 13.10
CA GLU A 129 -7.32 5.91 13.33
C GLU A 129 -6.20 6.21 12.33
N THR A 130 -5.34 5.21 12.05
CA THR A 130 -4.28 5.35 11.06
C THR A 130 -4.85 5.64 9.66
N ALA A 131 -5.87 4.87 9.23
CA ALA A 131 -6.45 5.05 7.91
C ALA A 131 -7.14 6.41 7.75
N ILE A 132 -7.90 6.85 8.74
CA ILE A 132 -8.56 8.16 8.76
C ILE A 132 -7.52 9.28 8.72
N LYS A 133 -6.50 9.21 9.57
CA LYS A 133 -5.44 10.22 9.60
C LYS A 133 -4.69 10.30 8.29
N VAL A 134 -4.46 9.17 7.62
CA VAL A 134 -3.84 9.14 6.29
C VAL A 134 -4.72 9.82 5.25
N ALA A 135 -6.03 9.55 5.25
CA ALA A 135 -6.98 10.20 4.35
C ALA A 135 -6.99 11.74 4.52
N GLU A 136 -7.00 12.21 5.78
CA GLU A 136 -6.89 13.64 6.11
C GLU A 136 -5.58 14.27 5.60
N LEU A 137 -4.46 13.58 5.80
CA LEU A 137 -3.13 14.08 5.40
C LEU A 137 -2.95 14.22 3.89
N VAL A 138 -3.67 13.45 3.10
CA VAL A 138 -3.65 13.53 1.63
C VAL A 138 -4.82 14.33 1.07
N ASP A 139 -5.64 14.95 1.93
CA ASP A 139 -6.84 15.71 1.58
C ASP A 139 -7.78 14.93 0.65
N GLY A 140 -8.01 13.66 1.01
CA GLY A 140 -8.74 12.71 0.17
C GLY A 140 -10.12 12.38 0.70
N ASP A 141 -11.18 12.75 -0.04
CA ASP A 141 -12.57 12.44 0.30
C ASP A 141 -12.93 10.97 0.11
N LEU A 142 -12.31 10.32 -0.90
CA LEU A 142 -12.44 8.89 -1.18
C LEU A 142 -11.05 8.32 -1.41
N VAL A 143 -10.56 7.53 -0.49
CA VAL A 143 -9.25 6.90 -0.60
C VAL A 143 -9.25 5.44 -0.16
N GLY A 144 -8.45 4.64 -0.83
CA GLY A 144 -8.09 3.31 -0.38
C GLY A 144 -6.74 3.37 0.33
N VAL A 145 -6.69 3.02 1.61
CA VAL A 145 -5.46 2.95 2.39
C VAL A 145 -5.05 1.50 2.53
N ASP A 146 -3.84 1.16 2.08
CA ASP A 146 -3.27 -0.17 2.22
C ASP A 146 -2.34 -0.20 3.43
N LEU A 147 -2.65 -1.09 4.37
CA LEU A 147 -1.92 -1.26 5.62
C LEU A 147 -1.28 -2.65 5.69
N LEU A 148 -0.03 -2.70 6.14
CA LEU A 148 0.58 -3.95 6.58
C LEU A 148 0.34 -4.08 8.09
N PRO A 149 -0.32 -5.15 8.56
CA PRO A 149 -0.63 -5.32 9.98
C PRO A 149 0.64 -5.41 10.82
N ALA A 150 0.60 -4.83 12.01
CA ALA A 150 1.63 -5.03 13.00
C ALA A 150 1.57 -6.45 13.60
N LYS A 151 2.63 -6.90 14.26
CA LYS A 151 2.63 -8.21 14.94
C LYS A 151 1.59 -8.27 16.06
N ASP A 152 1.50 -7.22 16.86
CA ASP A 152 0.44 -7.04 17.85
C ASP A 152 -0.45 -5.89 17.36
N ARG A 153 -1.54 -6.26 16.65
CA ARG A 153 -2.46 -5.30 16.03
C ARG A 153 -3.13 -4.36 17.03
N GLU A 154 -3.30 -4.81 18.28
CA GLU A 154 -3.97 -4.02 19.33
C GLU A 154 -3.06 -2.99 20.00
N LYS A 155 -1.73 -3.18 19.89
CA LYS A 155 -0.76 -2.34 20.61
C LYS A 155 0.16 -1.54 19.73
N GLU A 156 0.32 -1.98 18.47
CA GLU A 156 1.26 -1.37 17.54
C GLU A 156 0.55 -0.80 16.34
N GLN A 157 0.97 0.39 15.90
CA GLN A 157 0.49 0.98 14.65
C GLN A 157 0.83 0.08 13.46
N PRO A 158 -0.09 -0.07 12.49
CA PRO A 158 0.21 -0.73 11.22
C PRO A 158 1.22 0.11 10.42
N TYR A 159 1.83 -0.51 9.40
CA TYR A 159 2.61 0.23 8.41
C TYR A 159 1.70 0.67 7.26
N ILE A 160 1.81 1.93 6.86
CA ILE A 160 1.14 2.44 5.66
C ILE A 160 1.97 2.04 4.46
N LEU A 161 1.40 1.21 3.59
CA LEU A 161 2.05 0.75 2.36
C LEU A 161 1.78 1.69 1.20
N GLU A 162 0.51 2.03 0.99
CA GLU A 162 0.05 2.81 -0.16
C GLU A 162 -1.25 3.55 0.14
N VAL A 163 -1.46 4.67 -0.59
CA VAL A 163 -2.73 5.42 -0.58
C VAL A 163 -3.19 5.60 -2.02
N ASN A 164 -4.41 5.17 -2.30
CA ASN A 164 -5.01 5.17 -3.63
C ASN A 164 -6.16 6.18 -3.70
N ALA A 165 -6.03 7.22 -4.53
CA ALA A 165 -7.06 8.23 -4.75
C ALA A 165 -8.23 7.71 -5.61
N THR A 166 -8.03 6.62 -6.35
CA THR A 166 -9.05 5.95 -7.15
C THR A 166 -9.05 4.46 -6.84
N PRO A 167 -9.50 4.07 -5.61
CA PRO A 167 -9.43 2.68 -5.20
C PRO A 167 -10.37 1.79 -6.02
N GLY A 168 -9.87 0.63 -6.45
CA GLY A 168 -10.72 -0.41 -7.03
C GLY A 168 -11.68 -0.96 -5.97
N LEU A 169 -12.97 -1.03 -6.27
CA LEU A 169 -14.01 -1.45 -5.34
C LEU A 169 -14.37 -2.94 -5.43
N GLY A 170 -13.96 -3.64 -6.51
CA GLY A 170 -14.40 -5.02 -6.78
C GLY A 170 -14.18 -5.98 -5.62
N GLY A 171 -12.97 -6.08 -5.09
CA GLY A 171 -12.68 -7.00 -3.98
C GLY A 171 -13.41 -6.63 -2.68
N ILE A 172 -13.62 -5.35 -2.42
CA ILE A 172 -14.35 -4.90 -1.23
C ILE A 172 -15.86 -5.17 -1.36
N GLU A 173 -16.44 -5.02 -2.56
CA GLU A 173 -17.84 -5.39 -2.84
C GLU A 173 -18.08 -6.89 -2.66
N GLU A 174 -17.11 -7.75 -3.02
CA GLU A 174 -17.21 -9.19 -2.85
C GLU A 174 -17.30 -9.62 -1.38
N VAL A 175 -16.62 -8.92 -0.47
CA VAL A 175 -16.60 -9.27 0.96
C VAL A 175 -17.71 -8.59 1.76
N THR A 176 -18.32 -7.52 1.24
CA THR A 176 -19.40 -6.76 1.90
C THR A 176 -20.80 -7.18 1.40
N LYS A 177 -21.04 -8.48 1.24
CA LYS A 177 -22.21 -9.11 0.59
C LYS A 177 -23.59 -8.50 0.91
N ASP A 178 -23.76 -7.91 2.08
CA ASP A 178 -25.05 -7.38 2.55
C ASP A 178 -25.29 -5.91 2.20
N LYS A 179 -24.27 -5.19 1.74
CA LYS A 179 -24.36 -3.77 1.36
C LYS A 179 -23.46 -3.49 0.17
N SER A 180 -24.03 -2.86 -0.86
CA SER A 180 -23.21 -2.34 -1.95
C SER A 180 -22.43 -1.11 -1.48
N VAL A 181 -21.12 -1.24 -1.42
CA VAL A 181 -20.18 -0.16 -1.07
C VAL A 181 -20.33 1.01 -2.03
N THR A 182 -20.51 0.72 -3.32
CA THR A 182 -20.75 1.72 -4.37
C THR A 182 -22.02 2.54 -4.09
N GLN A 183 -23.12 1.89 -3.67
CA GLN A 183 -24.35 2.60 -3.31
C GLN A 183 -24.17 3.48 -2.09
N GLU A 184 -23.44 3.03 -1.07
CA GLU A 184 -23.19 3.84 0.12
C GLU A 184 -22.31 5.05 -0.22
N ILE A 185 -21.27 4.89 -1.05
CA ILE A 185 -20.47 6.01 -1.56
C ILE A 185 -21.38 7.02 -2.26
N LEU A 186 -22.24 6.58 -3.17
CA LEU A 186 -23.15 7.47 -3.89
C LEU A 186 -24.11 8.22 -2.93
N LYS A 187 -24.64 7.56 -1.92
CA LYS A 187 -25.50 8.21 -0.90
C LYS A 187 -24.75 9.31 -0.14
N ILE A 188 -23.49 9.03 0.27
CA ILE A 188 -22.63 10.01 0.95
C ILE A 188 -22.45 11.23 0.04
N TYR A 189 -22.10 11.02 -1.24
CA TYR A 189 -21.88 12.10 -2.20
C TYR A 189 -23.16 12.86 -2.61
N MET A 190 -24.30 12.22 -2.58
CA MET A 190 -25.59 12.89 -2.87
C MET A 190 -26.07 13.74 -1.71
N ASN A 191 -25.75 13.41 -0.47
CA ASN A 191 -26.09 14.17 0.73
C ASN A 191 -25.05 15.26 1.01
N ARG A 192 -24.95 16.25 0.10
CA ARG A 192 -23.95 17.34 0.15
C ARG A 192 -23.97 18.21 1.42
N GLU A 193 -25.02 18.15 2.21
CA GLU A 193 -25.12 18.86 3.50
C GLU A 193 -24.09 18.38 4.55
N ASN A 194 -23.48 17.21 4.35
CA ASN A 194 -22.50 16.58 5.26
C ASN A 194 -21.04 16.69 4.79
N TRP A 195 -20.76 17.49 3.76
CA TRP A 195 -19.38 17.69 3.31
C TRP A 195 -18.66 18.67 4.27
N LYS A 196 -17.52 18.22 4.77
CA LYS A 196 -16.62 19.05 5.59
C LYS A 196 -15.79 19.97 4.70
#